data_578460efeeb70d5bc520f87bd1562f84
#
_entry.id   578460efeeb70d5bc520f87bd1562f84
#
_cell.length_a   1.000
_cell.length_b   1.000
_cell.length_c   1.000
_cell.angle_alpha   90.00
_cell.angle_beta   90.00
_cell.angle_gamma   90.00
#
_symmetry.space_group_name_H-M   'P 1'
#
loop_
_entity.id
_entity.type
_entity.pdbx_description
1 polymer ?
#
loop_
_entity_poly.entity_id
_entity_poly.type
_entity_poly.pdbx_seq_one_letter_code
_entity_poly.pdbx_strand_id
1 'polypeptide(L)'
;MRLIRFLILFPFFLFPHADDMYLLKGGNVFLPNVGFVKKDILVDEGLIISIEDEIDSSVSENVINSDGKYITPGLIVFSALGLIEIGALPETIDIRSETYNAGFDPSDAFNPFSQAIRLNRSKGVTSTVNIPSASGYFAGLLSYTKINNGLKQKKQAPLGLLTSYGQSYDDSRAANLMFIEDLFSYVRNGYDSTKADQIQFFYGTDNEYRFTKRDLEAIQKVISKEMPLVVRVNKATDILKVLEMAKSENINLVLWEANEGHMVAEEISKAEVPVIMDPLNNIPGSFDSLNATYENVSRLHSAGVKLAFYYDQSSGAHNAYLATQSAGNAVALGVSYNEALASVTSNPAEIFDIKNVGVIAIGYDADLTIWDNDPLELMTQVETVFIDGSKQDLSNRYDELTERYTKEEELPNSYRSR
;
A
#
# COMPACT_ATOMS: atom_id res chain seq x y z
N MET A 1 -50.60 38.19 34.08
CA MET A 1 -49.28 37.75 34.61
C MET A 1 -48.95 36.42 33.96
N ARG A 2 -48.08 36.43 32.93
CA ARG A 2 -47.60 35.20 32.25
C ARG A 2 -46.17 34.95 32.74
N LEU A 3 -45.98 33.83 33.45
CA LEU A 3 -44.64 33.34 33.83
C LEU A 3 -43.93 32.75 32.61
N ILE A 4 -42.85 33.38 32.19
CA ILE A 4 -41.92 32.82 31.18
C ILE A 4 -40.93 31.93 31.98
N ARG A 5 -41.02 30.60 31.73
CA ARG A 5 -40.04 29.65 32.22
C ARG A 5 -38.82 29.69 31.26
N PHE A 6 -37.69 30.18 31.74
CA PHE A 6 -36.40 30.05 31.09
C PHE A 6 -35.91 28.59 31.21
N LEU A 7 -35.84 27.89 30.09
CA LEU A 7 -35.19 26.60 30.02
C LEU A 7 -33.70 26.85 29.82
N ILE A 8 -32.90 26.65 30.89
CA ILE A 8 -31.43 26.69 30.81
C ILE A 8 -31.00 25.36 30.17
N LEU A 9 -30.62 25.41 28.86
CA LEU A 9 -29.91 24.32 28.20
C LEU A 9 -28.47 24.35 28.78
N PHE A 10 -28.13 23.38 29.61
CA PHE A 10 -26.74 23.04 29.90
C PHE A 10 -26.12 22.42 28.65
N PRO A 11 -24.99 22.92 28.12
CA PRO A 11 -24.27 22.21 27.11
C PRO A 11 -23.72 20.92 27.75
N PHE A 12 -24.19 19.79 27.28
CA PHE A 12 -23.54 18.50 27.53
C PHE A 12 -22.16 18.59 26.85
N PHE A 13 -21.12 18.93 27.63
CA PHE A 13 -19.77 18.61 27.27
C PHE A 13 -19.69 17.06 27.27
N LEU A 14 -19.70 16.44 26.11
CA LEU A 14 -19.20 15.09 25.92
C LEU A 14 -17.73 15.13 26.34
N PHE A 15 -17.45 14.68 27.57
CA PHE A 15 -16.08 14.34 27.94
C PHE A 15 -15.64 13.25 26.97
N PRO A 16 -14.45 13.38 26.35
CA PRO A 16 -13.89 12.28 25.56
C PRO A 16 -13.83 11.06 26.46
N HIS A 17 -14.20 9.90 25.91
CA HIS A 17 -14.12 8.64 26.63
C HIS A 17 -12.65 8.41 27.00
N ALA A 18 -12.37 8.30 28.28
CA ALA A 18 -11.05 7.94 28.81
C ALA A 18 -10.57 6.52 28.36
N ASP A 19 -11.43 5.80 27.65
CA ASP A 19 -11.16 4.42 27.20
C ASP A 19 -10.20 4.29 26.01
N ASP A 20 -9.88 5.38 25.29
CA ASP A 20 -9.10 5.35 24.05
C ASP A 20 -7.64 5.83 24.19
N MET A 21 -7.22 6.23 25.41
CA MET A 21 -5.83 6.63 25.66
C MET A 21 -4.97 5.42 26.03
N TYR A 22 -3.85 5.23 25.31
CA TYR A 22 -2.89 4.14 25.55
C TYR A 22 -1.49 4.68 25.81
N LEU A 23 -0.81 4.10 26.80
CA LEU A 23 0.62 4.31 27.06
C LEU A 23 1.41 3.03 26.69
N LEU A 24 2.23 3.10 25.65
CA LEU A 24 3.18 2.05 25.28
C LEU A 24 4.52 2.33 25.98
N LYS A 25 4.92 1.46 26.92
CA LYS A 25 6.02 1.76 27.83
C LYS A 25 7.26 0.92 27.56
N GLY A 26 8.41 1.60 27.37
CA GLY A 26 9.75 1.02 27.33
C GLY A 26 10.11 0.27 26.06
N GLY A 27 9.39 0.46 24.95
CA GLY A 27 9.64 -0.23 23.70
C GLY A 27 10.84 0.30 22.91
N ASN A 28 11.45 -0.55 22.07
CA ASN A 28 12.40 -0.13 21.04
C ASN A 28 11.58 0.46 19.88
N VAL A 29 11.48 1.78 19.82
CA VAL A 29 10.66 2.51 18.85
C VAL A 29 11.47 2.85 17.63
N PHE A 30 10.98 2.52 16.43
CA PHE A 30 11.60 2.91 15.17
C PHE A 30 11.30 4.36 14.85
N LEU A 31 12.30 5.21 14.91
CA LEU A 31 12.19 6.63 14.56
C LEU A 31 12.87 6.93 13.23
N PRO A 32 12.31 7.83 12.40
CA PRO A 32 12.88 8.20 11.11
C PRO A 32 14.34 8.65 11.22
N ASN A 33 15.20 8.19 10.32
CA ASN A 33 16.63 8.56 10.23
C ASN A 33 17.46 8.24 11.47
N VAL A 34 16.89 7.66 12.53
CA VAL A 34 17.57 7.32 13.79
C VAL A 34 17.69 5.80 13.94
N GLY A 35 16.63 5.06 13.59
CA GLY A 35 16.48 3.64 13.85
C GLY A 35 15.79 3.38 15.18
N PHE A 36 16.04 2.21 15.78
CA PHE A 36 15.42 1.82 17.03
C PHE A 36 16.03 2.51 18.25
N VAL A 37 15.19 3.14 19.05
CA VAL A 37 15.55 3.77 20.33
C VAL A 37 14.52 3.42 21.38
N LYS A 38 14.95 3.27 22.65
CA LYS A 38 14.03 2.99 23.75
C LYS A 38 13.24 4.24 24.11
N LYS A 39 11.92 4.18 23.97
CA LYS A 39 10.99 5.29 24.22
C LYS A 39 9.65 4.78 24.76
N ASP A 40 8.94 5.70 25.44
CA ASP A 40 7.52 5.57 25.72
C ASP A 40 6.73 6.35 24.67
N ILE A 41 5.56 5.82 24.28
CA ILE A 41 4.64 6.47 23.34
C ILE A 41 3.28 6.63 24.01
N LEU A 42 2.74 7.85 24.00
CA LEU A 42 1.38 8.13 24.43
C LEU A 42 0.48 8.35 23.21
N VAL A 43 -0.60 7.59 23.17
CA VAL A 43 -1.62 7.63 22.11
C VAL A 43 -2.92 8.13 22.71
N ASP A 44 -3.54 9.12 22.08
CA ASP A 44 -4.84 9.65 22.47
C ASP A 44 -5.63 10.12 21.25
N GLU A 45 -6.95 9.92 21.26
CA GLU A 45 -7.86 10.30 20.16
C GLU A 45 -7.36 9.88 18.76
N GLY A 46 -6.74 8.72 18.66
CA GLY A 46 -6.24 8.19 17.39
C GLY A 46 -4.86 8.68 16.95
N LEU A 47 -4.26 9.60 17.70
CA LEU A 47 -2.99 10.24 17.36
C LEU A 47 -1.88 9.89 18.36
N ILE A 48 -0.64 9.96 17.88
CA ILE A 48 0.54 9.95 18.75
C ILE A 48 0.70 11.35 19.32
N ILE A 49 0.53 11.51 20.65
CA ILE A 49 0.57 12.82 21.31
C ILE A 49 1.88 13.09 22.07
N SER A 50 2.63 12.04 22.45
CA SER A 50 3.96 12.18 23.06
C SER A 50 4.86 11.00 22.75
N ILE A 51 6.19 11.27 22.65
CA ILE A 51 7.28 10.28 22.49
C ILE A 51 8.43 10.74 23.38
N GLU A 52 8.65 10.07 24.53
CA GLU A 52 9.62 10.47 25.52
C GLU A 52 10.46 9.31 26.03
N ASP A 53 11.55 9.59 26.78
CA ASP A 53 12.37 8.54 27.41
C ASP A 53 11.59 7.83 28.52
N GLU A 54 10.76 8.57 29.23
CA GLU A 54 9.90 8.06 30.28
C GLU A 54 8.64 8.92 30.43
N ILE A 55 7.45 8.28 30.41
CA ILE A 55 6.15 8.89 30.68
C ILE A 55 5.58 8.26 31.95
N ASP A 56 5.02 9.09 32.84
CA ASP A 56 4.39 8.60 34.09
C ASP A 56 3.20 7.69 33.74
N SER A 57 3.17 6.48 34.33
CA SER A 57 2.10 5.51 34.09
C SER A 57 0.72 5.97 34.58
N SER A 58 0.64 7.01 35.41
CA SER A 58 -0.62 7.56 35.89
C SER A 58 -1.40 8.35 34.84
N VAL A 59 -0.79 8.66 33.69
CA VAL A 59 -1.44 9.45 32.61
C VAL A 59 -2.49 8.65 31.84
N SER A 60 -2.44 7.30 31.88
CA SER A 60 -3.38 6.42 31.18
C SER A 60 -3.73 5.20 32.03
N GLU A 61 -4.98 4.76 31.95
CA GLU A 61 -5.42 3.50 32.56
C GLU A 61 -4.99 2.28 31.71
N ASN A 62 -4.74 2.49 30.40
CA ASN A 62 -4.34 1.45 29.46
C ASN A 62 -2.82 1.48 29.25
N VAL A 63 -2.05 0.91 30.16
CA VAL A 63 -0.59 0.80 30.02
C VAL A 63 -0.21 -0.55 29.41
N ILE A 64 0.51 -0.52 28.27
CA ILE A 64 1.04 -1.69 27.60
C ILE A 64 2.55 -1.74 27.84
N ASN A 65 3.00 -2.76 28.56
CA ASN A 65 4.44 -2.99 28.74
C ASN A 65 5.06 -3.51 27.45
N SER A 66 5.94 -2.71 26.85
CA SER A 66 6.66 -3.02 25.61
C SER A 66 8.17 -3.18 25.85
N ASP A 67 8.62 -3.35 27.10
CA ASP A 67 10.04 -3.53 27.41
C ASP A 67 10.60 -4.78 26.72
N GLY A 68 11.72 -4.59 26.00
CA GLY A 68 12.34 -5.62 25.16
C GLY A 68 11.65 -5.88 23.82
N LYS A 69 10.52 -5.25 23.53
CA LYS A 69 9.78 -5.38 22.27
C LYS A 69 10.13 -4.28 21.28
N TYR A 70 9.77 -4.48 20.02
CA TYR A 70 9.98 -3.52 18.95
C TYR A 70 8.66 -2.88 18.56
N ILE A 71 8.68 -1.56 18.36
CA ILE A 71 7.51 -0.79 17.93
C ILE A 71 7.84 -0.10 16.61
N THR A 72 7.08 -0.44 15.58
CA THR A 72 7.21 0.18 14.26
C THR A 72 5.94 0.93 13.87
N PRO A 73 5.98 1.83 12.89
CA PRO A 73 4.77 2.18 12.17
C PRO A 73 4.12 0.92 11.64
N GLY A 74 2.81 0.91 11.49
CA GLY A 74 2.12 -0.17 10.82
C GLY A 74 2.56 -0.33 9.37
N LEU A 75 2.56 -1.56 8.89
CA LEU A 75 2.98 -1.86 7.51
C LEU A 75 1.97 -1.30 6.51
N ILE A 76 2.47 -0.68 5.44
CA ILE A 76 1.71 -0.24 4.27
C ILE A 76 2.08 -1.16 3.11
N VAL A 77 1.19 -2.05 2.74
CA VAL A 77 1.46 -3.06 1.70
C VAL A 77 0.82 -2.70 0.37
N PHE A 78 1.43 -3.13 -0.72
CA PHE A 78 0.85 -3.05 -2.06
C PHE A 78 0.15 -4.36 -2.38
N SER A 79 -1.17 -4.34 -2.51
CA SER A 79 -1.96 -5.55 -2.67
C SER A 79 -3.35 -5.27 -3.23
N ALA A 80 -4.20 -6.28 -3.25
CA ALA A 80 -5.63 -6.19 -3.53
C ALA A 80 -6.46 -6.64 -2.32
N LEU A 81 -6.00 -6.29 -1.10
CA LEU A 81 -6.71 -6.64 0.13
C LEU A 81 -8.12 -6.06 0.15
N GLY A 82 -9.10 -6.91 0.47
CA GLY A 82 -10.50 -6.52 0.46
C GLY A 82 -11.16 -6.46 -0.92
N LEU A 83 -10.36 -6.63 -2.00
CA LEU A 83 -10.82 -6.66 -3.39
C LEU A 83 -10.68 -8.04 -4.03
N ILE A 84 -9.86 -8.90 -3.43
CA ILE A 84 -9.74 -10.32 -3.76
C ILE A 84 -9.79 -11.10 -2.46
N GLU A 85 -10.63 -12.16 -2.43
CA GLU A 85 -10.71 -13.05 -1.27
C GLU A 85 -9.69 -14.19 -1.38
N ILE A 86 -9.39 -14.84 -0.25
CA ILE A 86 -8.56 -16.04 -0.21
C ILE A 86 -9.17 -17.11 -1.11
N GLY A 87 -8.35 -17.65 -2.02
CA GLY A 87 -8.80 -18.62 -3.03
C GLY A 87 -9.09 -18.00 -4.40
N ALA A 88 -9.22 -16.67 -4.49
CA ALA A 88 -9.35 -15.91 -5.75
C ALA A 88 -10.33 -16.53 -6.76
N LEU A 89 -11.51 -16.94 -6.30
CA LEU A 89 -12.58 -17.39 -7.19
C LEU A 89 -13.07 -16.22 -8.06
N PRO A 90 -13.51 -16.45 -9.30
CA PRO A 90 -13.89 -15.38 -10.23
C PRO A 90 -14.87 -14.35 -9.65
N GLU A 91 -15.82 -14.80 -8.83
CA GLU A 91 -16.83 -13.96 -8.15
C GLU A 91 -16.27 -13.13 -6.99
N THR A 92 -15.01 -13.30 -6.65
CA THR A 92 -14.33 -12.57 -5.57
C THR A 92 -13.20 -11.68 -6.07
N ILE A 93 -13.13 -11.40 -7.37
CA ILE A 93 -12.06 -10.62 -8.02
C ILE A 93 -12.65 -9.31 -8.52
N ASP A 94 -12.46 -8.22 -7.75
CA ASP A 94 -13.02 -6.89 -8.02
C ASP A 94 -11.94 -5.88 -8.46
N ILE A 95 -10.83 -6.33 -9.03
CA ILE A 95 -9.68 -5.47 -9.39
C ILE A 95 -9.54 -5.19 -10.88
N ARG A 96 -10.48 -5.63 -11.70
CA ARG A 96 -10.43 -5.46 -13.16
C ARG A 96 -11.79 -5.08 -13.73
N SER A 97 -11.76 -4.37 -14.85
CA SER A 97 -12.95 -4.02 -15.62
C SER A 97 -12.70 -4.24 -17.10
N GLU A 98 -13.71 -4.76 -17.82
CA GLU A 98 -13.72 -4.82 -19.29
C GLU A 98 -14.36 -3.57 -19.92
N THR A 99 -15.05 -2.76 -19.09
CA THR A 99 -15.79 -1.59 -19.54
C THR A 99 -15.03 -0.30 -19.35
N TYR A 100 -14.28 -0.17 -18.24
CA TYR A 100 -13.51 1.01 -17.87
C TYR A 100 -12.02 0.73 -17.93
N ASN A 101 -11.24 1.76 -18.26
CA ASN A 101 -9.79 1.74 -18.35
C ASN A 101 -9.16 2.63 -17.26
N ALA A 102 -8.61 3.78 -17.67
CA ALA A 102 -7.92 4.73 -16.78
C ALA A 102 -8.78 5.21 -15.60
N GLY A 103 -10.09 5.34 -15.77
CA GLY A 103 -11.03 5.79 -14.74
C GLY A 103 -11.61 4.68 -13.86
N PHE A 104 -11.15 3.43 -14.02
CA PHE A 104 -11.59 2.33 -13.16
C PHE A 104 -11.05 2.50 -11.73
N ASP A 105 -11.93 2.66 -10.77
CA ASP A 105 -11.61 2.73 -9.34
C ASP A 105 -12.20 1.51 -8.62
N PRO A 106 -11.39 0.51 -8.25
CA PRO A 106 -11.88 -0.68 -7.55
C PRO A 106 -12.24 -0.42 -6.09
N SER A 107 -11.90 0.74 -5.52
CA SER A 107 -12.05 1.00 -4.08
C SER A 107 -13.49 0.95 -3.57
N ASP A 108 -14.48 1.12 -4.44
CA ASP A 108 -15.89 1.03 -4.08
C ASP A 108 -16.37 -0.41 -3.84
N ALA A 109 -15.62 -1.41 -4.33
CA ALA A 109 -15.88 -2.83 -4.09
C ALA A 109 -15.18 -3.37 -2.82
N PHE A 110 -14.49 -2.52 -2.05
CA PHE A 110 -13.72 -2.94 -0.88
C PHE A 110 -14.61 -3.65 0.17
N ASN A 111 -14.26 -4.90 0.49
CA ASN A 111 -14.94 -5.72 1.49
C ASN A 111 -14.15 -5.72 2.82
N PRO A 112 -14.58 -4.98 3.86
CA PRO A 112 -13.89 -4.94 5.15
C PRO A 112 -13.94 -6.27 5.93
N PHE A 113 -14.81 -7.20 5.55
CA PHE A 113 -14.96 -8.52 6.18
C PHE A 113 -14.09 -9.60 5.55
N SER A 114 -13.29 -9.26 4.53
CA SER A 114 -12.40 -10.22 3.87
C SER A 114 -11.49 -10.93 4.88
N GLN A 115 -11.35 -12.25 4.72
CA GLN A 115 -10.42 -13.04 5.54
C GLN A 115 -8.95 -12.68 5.25
N ALA A 116 -8.66 -12.20 4.04
CA ALA A 116 -7.35 -11.69 3.68
C ALA A 116 -6.96 -10.46 4.53
N ILE A 117 -7.91 -9.58 4.84
CA ILE A 117 -7.72 -8.43 5.74
C ILE A 117 -7.38 -8.90 7.15
N ARG A 118 -8.18 -9.81 7.73
CA ARG A 118 -7.96 -10.32 9.09
C ARG A 118 -6.57 -10.96 9.24
N LEU A 119 -6.16 -11.76 8.26
CA LEU A 119 -4.85 -12.39 8.24
C LEU A 119 -3.73 -11.34 8.19
N ASN A 120 -3.78 -10.41 7.24
CA ASN A 120 -2.72 -9.41 7.08
C ASN A 120 -2.62 -8.48 8.30
N ARG A 121 -3.75 -8.06 8.88
CA ARG A 121 -3.77 -7.27 10.10
C ARG A 121 -3.11 -8.01 11.28
N SER A 122 -3.37 -9.31 11.43
CA SER A 122 -2.72 -10.12 12.48
C SER A 122 -1.21 -10.29 12.28
N LYS A 123 -0.69 -9.86 11.12
CA LYS A 123 0.74 -9.85 10.76
C LYS A 123 1.34 -8.44 10.67
N GLY A 124 0.68 -7.44 11.27
CA GLY A 124 1.21 -6.08 11.42
C GLY A 124 0.86 -5.12 10.29
N VAL A 125 0.07 -5.53 9.30
CA VAL A 125 -0.40 -4.64 8.25
C VAL A 125 -1.52 -3.75 8.81
N THR A 126 -1.39 -2.43 8.64
CA THR A 126 -2.40 -1.45 9.06
C THR A 126 -3.15 -0.85 7.88
N SER A 127 -2.54 -0.89 6.70
CA SER A 127 -3.14 -0.32 5.49
C SER A 127 -2.61 -0.97 4.22
N THR A 128 -3.34 -0.78 3.14
CA THR A 128 -2.99 -1.28 1.81
C THR A 128 -3.11 -0.19 0.77
N VAL A 129 -2.17 -0.15 -0.18
CA VAL A 129 -2.32 0.50 -1.47
C VAL A 129 -2.88 -0.56 -2.42
N ASN A 130 -4.15 -0.44 -2.75
CA ASN A 130 -4.84 -1.37 -3.62
C ASN A 130 -4.48 -1.13 -5.08
N ILE A 131 -4.15 -2.22 -5.78
CA ILE A 131 -3.63 -2.22 -7.14
C ILE A 131 -4.65 -2.88 -8.05
N PRO A 132 -5.15 -2.16 -9.08
CA PRO A 132 -5.98 -2.76 -10.12
C PRO A 132 -5.15 -3.69 -11.03
N SER A 133 -5.83 -4.62 -11.70
CA SER A 133 -5.23 -5.49 -12.71
C SER A 133 -5.62 -5.04 -14.10
N ALA A 134 -4.63 -4.97 -15.01
CA ALA A 134 -4.87 -4.51 -16.36
C ALA A 134 -5.68 -5.52 -17.20
N SER A 135 -6.63 -4.97 -17.97
CA SER A 135 -7.23 -5.63 -19.14
C SER A 135 -7.02 -4.85 -20.44
N GLY A 136 -6.19 -3.78 -20.40
CA GLY A 136 -5.92 -2.87 -21.52
C GLY A 136 -4.66 -2.01 -21.28
N TYR A 137 -4.56 -0.85 -21.94
CA TYR A 137 -3.44 0.09 -21.77
C TYR A 137 -3.32 0.62 -20.35
N PHE A 138 -4.43 0.87 -19.68
CA PHE A 138 -4.46 1.28 -18.28
C PHE A 138 -5.15 0.20 -17.44
N ALA A 139 -4.60 -0.06 -16.27
CA ALA A 139 -5.21 -0.97 -15.30
C ALA A 139 -6.32 -0.28 -14.49
N GLY A 140 -6.18 1.03 -14.26
CA GLY A 140 -7.06 1.81 -13.42
C GLY A 140 -6.33 2.55 -12.30
N LEU A 141 -7.10 2.99 -11.32
CA LEU A 141 -6.66 3.86 -10.25
C LEU A 141 -6.21 3.07 -9.02
N LEU A 142 -5.08 3.45 -8.45
CA LEU A 142 -4.65 2.98 -7.14
C LEU A 142 -5.44 3.69 -6.04
N SER A 143 -5.68 3.00 -4.93
CA SER A 143 -6.33 3.56 -3.76
C SER A 143 -5.65 3.11 -2.46
N TYR A 144 -5.63 3.99 -1.45
CA TYR A 144 -5.18 3.67 -0.10
C TYR A 144 -6.38 3.36 0.78
N THR A 145 -6.26 2.34 1.63
CA THR A 145 -7.31 1.96 2.58
C THR A 145 -6.69 1.43 3.87
N LYS A 146 -7.09 1.99 5.02
CA LYS A 146 -6.77 1.42 6.33
C LYS A 146 -7.63 0.18 6.57
N ILE A 147 -7.05 -0.85 7.21
CA ILE A 147 -7.71 -2.15 7.39
C ILE A 147 -8.13 -2.40 8.84
N ASN A 148 -8.74 -1.40 9.49
CA ASN A 148 -9.25 -1.53 10.86
C ASN A 148 -10.43 -2.51 10.99
N ASN A 149 -10.85 -2.83 12.23
CA ASN A 149 -11.99 -3.72 12.51
C ASN A 149 -13.36 -3.10 12.21
N GLY A 150 -13.43 -1.81 11.85
CA GLY A 150 -14.67 -1.08 11.62
C GLY A 150 -15.30 -1.38 10.25
N LEU A 151 -16.59 -1.00 10.12
CA LEU A 151 -17.30 -1.07 8.84
C LEU A 151 -16.92 0.07 7.90
N LYS A 152 -16.48 1.21 8.46
CA LYS A 152 -16.04 2.37 7.69
C LYS A 152 -14.53 2.43 7.72
N GLN A 153 -13.93 2.34 6.55
CA GLN A 153 -12.49 2.44 6.38
C GLN A 153 -12.10 3.86 5.98
N LYS A 154 -11.00 4.35 6.54
CA LYS A 154 -10.38 5.59 6.08
C LYS A 154 -9.69 5.27 4.76
N LYS A 155 -10.13 5.90 3.68
CA LYS A 155 -9.59 5.68 2.33
C LYS A 155 -9.20 6.99 1.65
N GLN A 156 -8.21 6.90 0.76
CA GLN A 156 -7.82 7.97 -0.16
C GLN A 156 -7.75 7.38 -1.58
N ALA A 157 -8.50 7.97 -2.50
CA ALA A 157 -8.51 7.61 -3.92
C ALA A 157 -8.84 8.85 -4.76
N PRO A 158 -8.27 8.98 -5.98
CA PRO A 158 -7.21 8.14 -6.54
C PRO A 158 -5.82 8.51 -5.98
N LEU A 159 -4.90 7.53 -5.93
CA LEU A 159 -3.50 7.75 -5.56
C LEU A 159 -2.58 7.84 -6.77
N GLY A 160 -2.90 7.16 -7.84
CA GLY A 160 -2.11 7.10 -9.06
C GLY A 160 -2.85 6.34 -10.14
N LEU A 161 -2.43 6.49 -11.38
CA LEU A 161 -2.95 5.78 -12.54
C LEU A 161 -1.93 4.70 -12.97
N LEU A 162 -2.34 3.43 -12.93
CA LEU A 162 -1.49 2.31 -13.31
C LEU A 162 -1.59 2.02 -14.80
N THR A 163 -0.43 1.92 -15.45
CA THR A 163 -0.26 1.44 -16.82
C THR A 163 0.93 0.49 -16.91
N SER A 164 1.10 -0.14 -18.04
CA SER A 164 2.27 -0.99 -18.32
C SER A 164 2.94 -0.56 -19.62
N TYR A 165 4.27 -0.69 -19.68
CA TYR A 165 5.06 -0.46 -20.88
C TYR A 165 6.00 -1.64 -21.12
N GLY A 166 5.91 -2.25 -22.30
CA GLY A 166 6.69 -3.44 -22.68
C GLY A 166 6.02 -4.21 -23.83
N GLN A 167 6.45 -5.44 -24.04
CA GLN A 167 5.94 -6.28 -25.13
C GLN A 167 4.75 -7.19 -24.71
N SER A 168 4.10 -6.92 -23.60
CA SER A 168 3.06 -7.82 -23.06
C SER A 168 1.67 -7.65 -23.67
N TYR A 169 1.50 -6.74 -24.62
CA TYR A 169 0.22 -6.45 -25.27
C TYR A 169 0.32 -6.60 -26.78
N ASP A 170 -0.81 -6.68 -27.45
CA ASP A 170 -0.97 -7.00 -28.88
C ASP A 170 -0.29 -6.01 -29.86
N ASP A 171 0.56 -5.09 -29.34
CA ASP A 171 1.21 -4.06 -30.16
C ASP A 171 2.70 -3.86 -29.83
N SER A 172 3.38 -3.08 -30.66
CA SER A 172 4.79 -2.75 -30.48
C SER A 172 5.01 -1.70 -29.40
N ARG A 173 6.21 -1.71 -28.77
CA ARG A 173 6.61 -0.67 -27.81
C ARG A 173 6.46 0.76 -28.35
N ALA A 174 6.84 0.94 -29.63
CA ALA A 174 6.75 2.25 -30.26
C ALA A 174 5.29 2.73 -30.38
N ALA A 175 4.39 1.84 -30.77
CA ALA A 175 2.97 2.14 -30.88
C ALA A 175 2.34 2.43 -29.53
N ASN A 176 2.71 1.68 -28.48
CA ASN A 176 2.24 1.94 -27.11
C ASN A 176 2.66 3.33 -26.60
N LEU A 177 3.90 3.75 -26.89
CA LEU A 177 4.37 5.08 -26.50
C LEU A 177 3.63 6.17 -27.25
N MET A 178 3.55 6.07 -28.58
CA MET A 178 2.80 7.00 -29.42
C MET A 178 1.34 7.14 -28.97
N PHE A 179 0.70 6.02 -28.63
CA PHE A 179 -0.68 6.04 -28.15
C PHE A 179 -0.83 6.84 -26.84
N ILE A 180 0.07 6.67 -25.89
CA ILE A 180 0.04 7.43 -24.61
C ILE A 180 0.28 8.92 -24.88
N GLU A 181 1.24 9.27 -25.74
CA GLU A 181 1.55 10.65 -26.12
C GLU A 181 0.38 11.31 -26.85
N ASP A 182 -0.24 10.63 -27.81
CA ASP A 182 -1.41 11.12 -28.55
C ASP A 182 -2.61 11.33 -27.61
N LEU A 183 -2.84 10.41 -26.68
CA LEU A 183 -3.91 10.50 -25.71
C LEU A 183 -3.70 11.68 -24.75
N PHE A 184 -2.47 11.86 -24.24
CA PHE A 184 -2.12 13.00 -23.38
C PHE A 184 -2.27 14.34 -24.14
N SER A 185 -1.82 14.39 -25.39
CA SER A 185 -2.01 15.55 -26.27
C SER A 185 -3.50 15.86 -26.47
N TYR A 186 -4.31 14.84 -26.72
CA TYR A 186 -5.75 14.99 -26.87
C TYR A 186 -6.42 15.57 -25.62
N VAL A 187 -6.11 15.03 -24.45
CA VAL A 187 -6.67 15.51 -23.17
C VAL A 187 -6.21 16.93 -22.86
N ARG A 188 -4.92 17.24 -23.10
CA ARG A 188 -4.33 18.57 -22.85
C ARG A 188 -4.94 19.67 -23.73
N ASN A 189 -5.31 19.34 -24.96
CA ASN A 189 -5.92 20.28 -25.90
C ASN A 189 -7.41 20.55 -25.64
N GLY A 190 -7.97 19.97 -24.59
CA GLY A 190 -9.36 20.16 -24.17
C GLY A 190 -10.31 19.26 -24.95
N TYR A 191 -10.56 18.08 -24.41
CA TYR A 191 -11.59 17.18 -24.93
C TYR A 191 -13.00 17.73 -24.68
N ASP A 192 -13.90 17.51 -25.65
CA ASP A 192 -15.31 17.83 -25.49
C ASP A 192 -15.98 16.78 -24.57
N SER A 193 -16.18 17.13 -23.30
CA SER A 193 -16.77 16.24 -22.32
C SER A 193 -18.19 15.75 -22.66
N THR A 194 -18.89 16.49 -23.56
CA THR A 194 -20.24 16.07 -24.03
C THR A 194 -20.17 14.96 -25.07
N LYS A 195 -19.00 14.74 -25.67
CA LYS A 195 -18.72 13.70 -26.66
C LYS A 195 -17.78 12.62 -26.15
N ALA A 196 -17.37 12.69 -24.89
CA ALA A 196 -16.40 11.76 -24.30
C ALA A 196 -16.81 10.28 -24.48
N ASP A 197 -18.11 10.00 -24.34
CA ASP A 197 -18.64 8.64 -24.53
C ASP A 197 -18.58 8.14 -25.99
N GLN A 198 -18.20 9.00 -26.94
CA GLN A 198 -18.08 8.70 -28.37
C GLN A 198 -16.63 8.63 -28.85
N ILE A 199 -15.65 8.84 -27.96
CA ILE A 199 -14.25 8.82 -28.34
C ILE A 199 -13.80 7.38 -28.49
N GLN A 200 -13.55 7.00 -29.70
CA GLN A 200 -13.00 5.73 -30.10
C GLN A 200 -11.60 5.96 -30.63
N PHE A 201 -10.61 5.39 -29.97
CA PHE A 201 -9.28 5.27 -30.54
C PHE A 201 -9.23 3.93 -31.26
N PHE A 202 -8.98 3.95 -32.56
CA PHE A 202 -8.77 2.76 -33.35
C PHE A 202 -7.30 2.36 -33.27
N TYR A 203 -7.05 1.17 -32.77
CA TYR A 203 -5.73 0.60 -32.71
C TYR A 203 -5.75 -0.80 -33.36
N GLY A 204 -5.13 -0.90 -34.54
CA GLY A 204 -5.18 -2.12 -35.31
C GLY A 204 -6.55 -2.42 -35.94
N THR A 205 -6.63 -3.54 -36.65
CA THR A 205 -7.78 -3.86 -37.52
C THR A 205 -9.04 -4.30 -36.76
N ASP A 206 -8.97 -4.64 -35.46
CA ASP A 206 -10.10 -5.21 -34.71
C ASP A 206 -10.26 -4.69 -33.26
N ASN A 207 -9.37 -3.83 -32.75
CA ASN A 207 -9.43 -3.35 -31.36
C ASN A 207 -9.87 -1.89 -31.30
N GLU A 208 -11.11 -1.65 -30.87
CA GLU A 208 -11.61 -0.34 -30.47
C GLU A 208 -11.33 -0.11 -28.98
N TYR A 209 -10.47 0.87 -28.63
CA TYR A 209 -10.36 1.35 -27.27
C TYR A 209 -11.34 2.50 -27.08
N ARG A 210 -12.28 2.30 -26.16
CA ARG A 210 -13.25 3.32 -25.78
C ARG A 210 -12.79 3.97 -24.49
N PHE A 211 -12.71 5.30 -24.51
CA PHE A 211 -12.44 6.09 -23.31
C PHE A 211 -13.72 6.80 -22.89
N THR A 212 -14.13 6.55 -21.66
CA THR A 212 -15.25 7.23 -21.04
C THR A 212 -14.80 8.60 -20.50
N LYS A 213 -15.75 9.42 -20.11
CA LYS A 213 -15.45 10.69 -19.43
C LYS A 213 -14.58 10.48 -18.19
N ARG A 214 -14.82 9.42 -17.39
CA ARG A 214 -14.04 9.08 -16.20
C ARG A 214 -12.59 8.73 -16.55
N ASP A 215 -12.35 8.05 -17.66
CA ASP A 215 -11.01 7.71 -18.12
C ASP A 215 -10.21 8.98 -18.47
N LEU A 216 -10.83 9.93 -19.19
CA LEU A 216 -10.20 11.19 -19.56
C LEU A 216 -9.96 12.10 -18.35
N GLU A 217 -10.87 12.12 -17.37
CA GLU A 217 -10.70 12.84 -16.11
C GLU A 217 -9.51 12.25 -15.29
N ALA A 218 -9.34 10.92 -15.28
CA ALA A 218 -8.20 10.29 -14.63
C ALA A 218 -6.87 10.68 -15.30
N ILE A 219 -6.82 10.67 -16.63
CA ILE A 219 -5.65 11.10 -17.40
C ILE A 219 -5.36 12.59 -17.16
N GLN A 220 -6.40 13.42 -17.10
CA GLN A 220 -6.24 14.85 -16.79
C GLN A 220 -5.56 15.08 -15.43
N LYS A 221 -5.87 14.27 -14.41
CA LYS A 221 -5.21 14.36 -13.09
C LYS A 221 -3.72 14.00 -13.15
N VAL A 222 -3.33 13.08 -14.03
CA VAL A 222 -1.90 12.79 -14.27
C VAL A 222 -1.22 13.99 -14.92
N ILE A 223 -1.83 14.57 -15.96
CA ILE A 223 -1.30 15.73 -16.70
C ILE A 223 -1.19 16.96 -15.79
N SER A 224 -2.16 17.17 -14.88
CA SER A 224 -2.14 18.26 -13.89
C SER A 224 -1.24 18.00 -12.68
N LYS A 225 -0.61 16.84 -12.59
CA LYS A 225 0.24 16.37 -11.45
C LYS A 225 -0.51 16.20 -10.13
N GLU A 226 -1.83 16.08 -10.17
CA GLU A 226 -2.62 15.73 -8.97
C GLU A 226 -2.35 14.32 -8.49
N MET A 227 -1.91 13.44 -9.40
CA MET A 227 -1.46 12.09 -9.07
C MET A 227 -0.35 11.63 -10.04
N PRO A 228 0.52 10.69 -9.66
CA PRO A 228 1.54 10.14 -10.55
C PRO A 228 0.95 9.16 -11.58
N LEU A 229 1.65 9.02 -12.71
CA LEU A 229 1.55 7.86 -13.56
C LEU A 229 2.43 6.75 -12.97
N VAL A 230 1.85 5.61 -12.66
CA VAL A 230 2.57 4.42 -12.20
C VAL A 230 2.76 3.50 -13.41
N VAL A 231 4.02 3.22 -13.76
CA VAL A 231 4.32 2.44 -14.97
C VAL A 231 5.01 1.13 -14.60
N ARG A 232 4.35 0.02 -14.87
CA ARG A 232 4.99 -1.29 -14.81
C ARG A 232 5.91 -1.45 -16.01
N VAL A 233 7.21 -1.53 -15.77
CA VAL A 233 8.24 -1.63 -16.81
C VAL A 233 9.47 -2.36 -16.28
N ASN A 234 10.05 -3.26 -17.08
CA ASN A 234 11.14 -4.11 -16.61
C ASN A 234 12.47 -3.90 -17.32
N LYS A 235 12.45 -3.71 -18.64
CA LYS A 235 13.65 -3.65 -19.46
C LYS A 235 14.36 -2.29 -19.32
N ALA A 236 15.67 -2.28 -19.17
CA ALA A 236 16.46 -1.06 -18.98
C ALA A 236 16.22 -0.01 -20.08
N THR A 237 16.18 -0.43 -21.35
CA THR A 237 15.89 0.48 -22.49
C THR A 237 14.49 1.06 -22.44
N ASP A 238 13.52 0.30 -21.95
CA ASP A 238 12.13 0.72 -21.84
C ASP A 238 11.97 1.68 -20.65
N ILE A 239 12.70 1.43 -19.55
CA ILE A 239 12.78 2.37 -18.40
C ILE A 239 13.27 3.75 -18.88
N LEU A 240 14.36 3.80 -19.66
CA LEU A 240 14.87 5.06 -20.20
C LEU A 240 13.82 5.80 -21.06
N LYS A 241 13.05 5.07 -21.88
CA LYS A 241 11.98 5.67 -22.69
C LYS A 241 10.83 6.20 -21.86
N VAL A 242 10.43 5.50 -20.80
CA VAL A 242 9.41 5.96 -19.87
C VAL A 242 9.88 7.20 -19.09
N LEU A 243 11.14 7.27 -18.67
CA LEU A 243 11.73 8.47 -18.05
C LEU A 243 11.75 9.67 -19.01
N GLU A 244 12.13 9.44 -20.28
CA GLU A 244 12.13 10.47 -21.34
C GLU A 244 10.70 11.00 -21.58
N MET A 245 9.73 10.11 -21.72
CA MET A 245 8.31 10.43 -21.90
C MET A 245 7.77 11.24 -20.70
N ALA A 246 7.99 10.78 -19.46
CA ALA A 246 7.52 11.49 -18.28
C ALA A 246 8.10 12.90 -18.16
N LYS A 247 9.37 13.08 -18.57
CA LYS A 247 10.02 14.39 -18.62
C LYS A 247 9.42 15.28 -19.72
N SER A 248 9.21 14.76 -20.94
CA SER A 248 8.63 15.52 -22.05
C SER A 248 7.19 15.92 -21.77
N GLU A 249 6.40 15.03 -21.18
CA GLU A 249 5.02 15.26 -20.81
C GLU A 249 4.87 16.06 -19.51
N ASN A 250 5.97 16.29 -18.79
CA ASN A 250 6.04 17.02 -17.51
C ASN A 250 5.07 16.46 -16.45
N ILE A 251 5.08 15.14 -16.26
CA ILE A 251 4.24 14.41 -15.31
C ILE A 251 5.06 13.80 -14.17
N ASN A 252 4.40 13.50 -13.05
CA ASN A 252 4.99 12.72 -11.98
C ASN A 252 4.96 11.24 -12.36
N LEU A 253 6.08 10.53 -12.15
CA LEU A 253 6.26 9.13 -12.51
C LEU A 253 6.61 8.29 -11.29
N VAL A 254 6.09 7.06 -11.23
CA VAL A 254 6.52 6.00 -10.33
C VAL A 254 6.79 4.75 -11.20
N LEU A 255 7.94 4.12 -11.03
CA LEU A 255 8.24 2.85 -11.70
C LEU A 255 7.75 1.68 -10.84
N TRP A 256 7.18 0.67 -11.50
CA TRP A 256 6.76 -0.59 -10.87
C TRP A 256 7.53 -1.75 -11.47
N GLU A 257 8.03 -2.67 -10.61
CA GLU A 257 8.92 -3.78 -10.93
C GLU A 257 10.36 -3.33 -11.25
N ALA A 258 10.64 -2.75 -12.40
CA ALA A 258 11.96 -2.27 -12.83
C ALA A 258 13.08 -3.32 -12.67
N ASN A 259 12.85 -4.57 -13.13
CA ASN A 259 13.76 -5.70 -12.90
C ASN A 259 15.17 -5.53 -13.48
N GLU A 260 15.33 -4.70 -14.53
CA GLU A 260 16.64 -4.30 -15.07
C GLU A 260 17.04 -2.88 -14.65
N GLY A 261 16.42 -2.30 -13.61
CA GLY A 261 16.67 -0.95 -13.13
C GLY A 261 18.12 -0.68 -12.72
N HIS A 262 18.82 -1.73 -12.24
CA HIS A 262 20.23 -1.64 -11.88
C HIS A 262 21.16 -1.20 -13.03
N MET A 263 20.76 -1.43 -14.27
CA MET A 263 21.53 -1.03 -15.46
C MET A 263 21.42 0.46 -15.76
N VAL A 264 20.39 1.13 -15.23
CA VAL A 264 20.05 2.56 -15.45
C VAL A 264 19.74 3.27 -14.14
N ALA A 265 20.34 2.80 -13.02
CA ALA A 265 20.04 3.29 -11.68
C ALA A 265 20.38 4.78 -11.51
N GLU A 266 21.46 5.26 -12.14
CA GLU A 266 21.82 6.68 -12.10
C GLU A 266 20.81 7.57 -12.83
N GLU A 267 20.26 7.10 -13.95
CA GLU A 267 19.24 7.81 -14.71
C GLU A 267 17.93 7.91 -13.93
N ILE A 268 17.52 6.81 -13.28
CA ILE A 268 16.34 6.77 -12.40
C ILE A 268 16.55 7.76 -11.23
N SER A 269 17.71 7.70 -10.58
CA SER A 269 18.07 8.59 -9.46
C SER A 269 18.08 10.07 -9.88
N LYS A 270 18.71 10.41 -11.02
CA LYS A 270 18.74 11.79 -11.54
C LYS A 270 17.35 12.32 -11.91
N ALA A 271 16.43 11.44 -12.27
CA ALA A 271 15.04 11.78 -12.55
C ALA A 271 14.20 11.91 -11.27
N GLU A 272 14.74 11.58 -10.09
CA GLU A 272 14.05 11.55 -8.80
C GLU A 272 12.79 10.67 -8.82
N VAL A 273 12.81 9.58 -9.62
CA VAL A 273 11.68 8.68 -9.82
C VAL A 273 11.77 7.52 -8.82
N PRO A 274 10.76 7.32 -7.96
CA PRO A 274 10.74 6.19 -7.04
C PRO A 274 10.44 4.87 -7.76
N VAL A 275 10.88 3.76 -7.13
CA VAL A 275 10.66 2.41 -7.64
C VAL A 275 9.94 1.57 -6.60
N ILE A 276 8.84 0.93 -7.02
CA ILE A 276 8.11 -0.07 -6.24
C ILE A 276 8.50 -1.44 -6.80
N MET A 277 9.12 -2.31 -5.99
CA MET A 277 9.67 -3.58 -6.48
C MET A 277 9.56 -4.72 -5.47
N ASP A 278 9.63 -5.94 -5.95
CA ASP A 278 9.99 -7.11 -5.13
C ASP A 278 11.52 -7.31 -5.22
N PRO A 279 12.27 -7.12 -4.12
CA PRO A 279 13.72 -7.25 -4.12
C PRO A 279 14.19 -8.68 -4.41
N LEU A 280 13.30 -9.68 -4.35
CA LEU A 280 13.62 -11.08 -4.62
C LEU A 280 13.41 -11.50 -6.08
N ASN A 281 12.90 -10.61 -6.92
CA ASN A 281 12.64 -10.91 -8.32
C ASN A 281 13.96 -10.90 -9.13
N ASN A 282 14.58 -12.09 -9.27
CA ASN A 282 15.89 -12.29 -9.89
C ASN A 282 15.89 -13.31 -11.01
N ILE A 283 14.74 -13.95 -11.28
CA ILE A 283 14.61 -14.95 -12.33
C ILE A 283 13.86 -14.31 -13.52
N PRO A 284 14.45 -14.33 -14.74
CA PRO A 284 13.76 -13.80 -15.90
C PRO A 284 12.42 -14.48 -16.14
N GLY A 285 11.32 -13.75 -15.95
CA GLY A 285 9.96 -14.21 -16.27
C GLY A 285 9.59 -14.02 -17.75
N SER A 286 10.32 -13.13 -18.44
CA SER A 286 10.07 -12.77 -19.84
C SER A 286 11.34 -12.21 -20.47
N PHE A 287 11.29 -11.95 -21.80
CA PHE A 287 12.37 -11.25 -22.53
C PHE A 287 12.57 -9.79 -22.06
N ASP A 288 11.64 -9.22 -21.32
CA ASP A 288 11.73 -7.86 -20.78
C ASP A 288 12.49 -7.79 -19.43
N SER A 289 12.87 -8.94 -18.88
CA SER A 289 13.61 -9.06 -17.61
C SER A 289 14.81 -10.02 -17.70
N LEU A 290 15.43 -10.16 -18.87
CA LEU A 290 16.53 -11.11 -19.08
C LEU A 290 17.73 -10.89 -18.15
N ASN A 291 17.98 -9.63 -17.74
CA ASN A 291 19.07 -9.26 -16.84
C ASN A 291 18.60 -9.09 -15.38
N ALA A 292 17.45 -9.67 -15.02
CA ALA A 292 17.00 -9.65 -13.63
C ALA A 292 18.07 -10.27 -12.72
N THR A 293 18.34 -9.64 -11.58
CA THR A 293 19.38 -10.04 -10.62
C THR A 293 19.04 -9.55 -9.21
N TYR A 294 19.49 -10.25 -8.20
CA TYR A 294 19.45 -9.79 -6.80
C TYR A 294 20.22 -8.48 -6.55
N GLU A 295 21.20 -8.15 -7.40
CA GLU A 295 21.95 -6.88 -7.28
C GLU A 295 21.08 -5.66 -7.64
N ASN A 296 19.91 -5.86 -8.26
CA ASN A 296 19.03 -4.76 -8.67
C ASN A 296 18.69 -3.84 -7.49
N VAL A 297 18.22 -4.40 -6.37
CA VAL A 297 17.81 -3.62 -5.20
C VAL A 297 18.98 -2.86 -4.57
N SER A 298 20.15 -3.49 -4.42
CA SER A 298 21.32 -2.83 -3.82
C SER A 298 21.93 -1.75 -4.70
N ARG A 299 21.89 -1.92 -6.03
CA ARG A 299 22.39 -0.90 -6.97
C ARG A 299 21.44 0.31 -7.03
N LEU A 300 20.13 0.09 -7.06
CA LEU A 300 19.15 1.18 -6.97
C LEU A 300 19.28 1.94 -5.65
N HIS A 301 19.39 1.23 -4.50
CA HIS A 301 19.61 1.84 -3.20
C HIS A 301 20.91 2.66 -3.17
N SER A 302 22.01 2.10 -3.67
CA SER A 302 23.31 2.78 -3.71
C SER A 302 23.32 4.03 -4.59
N ALA A 303 22.48 4.05 -5.64
CA ALA A 303 22.29 5.23 -6.48
C ALA A 303 21.39 6.30 -5.82
N GLY A 304 20.79 6.02 -4.65
CA GLY A 304 19.90 6.94 -3.93
C GLY A 304 18.47 6.95 -4.45
N VAL A 305 18.04 5.90 -5.16
CA VAL A 305 16.63 5.76 -5.60
C VAL A 305 15.76 5.45 -4.39
N LYS A 306 14.62 6.16 -4.25
CA LYS A 306 13.61 5.86 -3.24
C LYS A 306 12.91 4.55 -3.59
N LEU A 307 12.93 3.59 -2.66
CA LEU A 307 12.39 2.25 -2.86
C LEU A 307 11.16 2.02 -1.98
N ALA A 308 10.17 1.31 -2.52
CA ALA A 308 9.12 0.69 -1.73
C ALA A 308 9.00 -0.77 -2.13
N PHE A 309 8.75 -1.66 -1.14
CA PHE A 309 8.75 -3.09 -1.40
C PHE A 309 7.34 -3.66 -1.35
N TYR A 310 7.10 -4.60 -2.25
CA TYR A 310 5.95 -5.48 -2.17
C TYR A 310 6.44 -6.93 -2.20
N TYR A 311 5.56 -7.84 -1.85
CA TYR A 311 5.76 -9.27 -2.07
C TYR A 311 5.01 -9.69 -3.33
N ASP A 312 5.66 -10.42 -4.24
CA ASP A 312 5.02 -10.88 -5.47
C ASP A 312 3.77 -11.71 -5.16
N GLN A 313 2.64 -11.23 -5.64
CA GLN A 313 1.31 -11.74 -5.32
C GLN A 313 0.84 -12.88 -6.23
N SER A 314 1.74 -13.49 -6.98
CA SER A 314 1.42 -14.68 -7.79
C SER A 314 0.78 -15.80 -6.95
N SER A 315 1.05 -15.81 -5.63
CA SER A 315 0.46 -16.73 -4.65
C SER A 315 -0.83 -16.23 -4.00
N GLY A 316 -1.30 -15.01 -4.34
CA GLY A 316 -2.54 -14.43 -3.84
C GLY A 316 -2.37 -13.23 -2.89
N ALA A 317 -3.33 -12.31 -2.94
CA ALA A 317 -3.33 -11.06 -2.18
C ALA A 317 -3.20 -11.24 -0.65
N HIS A 318 -3.62 -12.36 -0.10
CA HIS A 318 -3.56 -12.67 1.32
C HIS A 318 -2.15 -12.79 1.90
N ASN A 319 -1.12 -12.93 1.07
CA ASN A 319 0.29 -13.01 1.49
C ASN A 319 1.01 -11.64 1.51
N ALA A 320 0.30 -10.54 1.41
CA ALA A 320 0.91 -9.20 1.34
C ALA A 320 1.79 -8.86 2.55
N TYR A 321 1.49 -9.39 3.74
CA TYR A 321 2.31 -9.23 4.94
C TYR A 321 3.76 -9.74 4.79
N LEU A 322 4.02 -10.63 3.81
CA LEU A 322 5.38 -11.11 3.50
C LEU A 322 6.30 -10.02 2.91
N ALA A 323 5.78 -8.81 2.70
CA ALA A 323 6.61 -7.64 2.39
C ALA A 323 7.70 -7.38 3.44
N THR A 324 7.48 -7.76 4.73
CA THR A 324 8.54 -7.73 5.76
C THR A 324 9.66 -8.71 5.45
N GLN A 325 9.36 -9.89 4.94
CA GLN A 325 10.36 -10.85 4.48
C GLN A 325 11.13 -10.33 3.26
N SER A 326 10.44 -9.68 2.31
CA SER A 326 11.11 -8.99 1.19
C SER A 326 12.07 -7.92 1.70
N ALA A 327 11.66 -7.13 2.70
CA ALA A 327 12.51 -6.11 3.32
C ALA A 327 13.71 -6.72 4.06
N GLY A 328 13.52 -7.78 4.85
CA GLY A 328 14.62 -8.49 5.53
C GLY A 328 15.64 -9.09 4.55
N ASN A 329 15.17 -9.68 3.45
CA ASN A 329 16.06 -10.17 2.39
C ASN A 329 16.80 -9.02 1.68
N ALA A 330 16.15 -7.85 1.49
CA ALA A 330 16.82 -6.68 0.92
C ALA A 330 18.00 -6.21 1.78
N VAL A 331 17.91 -6.31 3.11
CA VAL A 331 19.05 -6.05 4.02
C VAL A 331 20.20 -7.00 3.73
N ALA A 332 19.93 -8.29 3.58
CA ALA A 332 20.95 -9.28 3.21
C ALA A 332 21.57 -9.02 1.83
N LEU A 333 20.85 -8.34 0.94
CA LEU A 333 21.31 -7.94 -0.40
C LEU A 333 22.03 -6.58 -0.41
N GLY A 334 22.17 -5.90 0.74
CA GLY A 334 22.97 -4.66 0.87
C GLY A 334 22.17 -3.37 1.01
N VAL A 335 20.85 -3.43 1.16
CA VAL A 335 20.04 -2.27 1.56
C VAL A 335 20.24 -2.00 3.06
N SER A 336 20.33 -0.74 3.48
CA SER A 336 20.41 -0.44 4.91
C SER A 336 19.14 -0.88 5.64
N TYR A 337 19.27 -1.31 6.89
CA TYR A 337 18.13 -1.76 7.71
C TYR A 337 17.00 -0.70 7.79
N ASN A 338 17.41 0.56 8.04
CA ASN A 338 16.44 1.65 8.14
C ASN A 338 15.67 1.87 6.83
N GLU A 339 16.35 1.80 5.69
CA GLU A 339 15.71 1.94 4.38
C GLU A 339 14.81 0.73 4.06
N ALA A 340 15.23 -0.48 4.39
CA ALA A 340 14.42 -1.68 4.19
C ALA A 340 13.11 -1.61 4.99
N LEU A 341 13.15 -1.13 6.24
CA LEU A 341 11.94 -0.96 7.05
C LEU A 341 11.10 0.24 6.54
N ALA A 342 11.75 1.35 6.14
CA ALA A 342 11.08 2.48 5.53
C ALA A 342 10.36 2.08 4.23
N SER A 343 10.92 1.15 3.44
CA SER A 343 10.35 0.67 2.18
C SER A 343 9.00 -0.06 2.32
N VAL A 344 8.63 -0.47 3.53
CA VAL A 344 7.33 -1.10 3.84
C VAL A 344 6.49 -0.28 4.84
N THR A 345 6.94 0.94 5.19
CA THR A 345 6.25 1.84 6.13
C THR A 345 6.15 3.26 5.57
N SER A 346 7.17 4.09 5.71
CA SER A 346 7.13 5.51 5.33
C SER A 346 7.23 5.75 3.81
N ASN A 347 8.06 4.99 3.08
CA ASN A 347 8.27 5.25 1.66
C ASN A 347 7.00 5.08 0.81
N PRO A 348 6.13 4.05 1.03
CA PRO A 348 4.83 3.99 0.37
C PRO A 348 3.97 5.24 0.61
N ALA A 349 3.95 5.76 1.83
CA ALA A 349 3.20 6.96 2.17
C ALA A 349 3.77 8.21 1.47
N GLU A 350 5.09 8.37 1.44
CA GLU A 350 5.77 9.49 0.79
C GLU A 350 5.59 9.46 -0.74
N ILE A 351 5.72 8.28 -1.38
CA ILE A 351 5.57 8.11 -2.83
C ILE A 351 4.18 8.58 -3.31
N PHE A 352 3.14 8.33 -2.52
CA PHE A 352 1.77 8.65 -2.87
C PHE A 352 1.16 9.81 -2.08
N ASP A 353 1.99 10.59 -1.36
CA ASP A 353 1.56 11.72 -0.54
C ASP A 353 0.41 11.39 0.43
N ILE A 354 0.45 10.20 1.04
CA ILE A 354 -0.51 9.78 2.06
C ILE A 354 -0.12 10.43 3.38
N LYS A 355 -1.00 11.28 3.91
CA LYS A 355 -0.66 12.14 5.05
C LYS A 355 -0.79 11.41 6.39
N ASN A 356 0.09 11.76 7.33
CA ASN A 356 0.08 11.39 8.74
C ASN A 356 0.15 9.88 9.02
N VAL A 357 0.71 9.08 8.12
CA VAL A 357 0.88 7.62 8.28
C VAL A 357 2.31 7.19 7.94
N GLY A 358 2.67 5.96 8.29
CA GLY A 358 3.95 5.34 7.94
C GLY A 358 5.15 5.80 8.78
N VAL A 359 4.95 6.70 9.75
CA VAL A 359 6.00 7.28 10.61
C VAL A 359 5.50 7.36 12.05
N ILE A 360 6.37 7.05 13.03
CA ILE A 360 6.10 7.34 14.43
C ILE A 360 6.57 8.76 14.73
N ALA A 361 5.63 9.70 14.78
CA ALA A 361 5.88 11.10 15.07
C ALA A 361 4.67 11.74 15.77
N ILE A 362 4.90 12.77 16.58
CA ILE A 362 3.82 13.51 17.26
C ILE A 362 2.88 14.13 16.23
N GLY A 363 1.58 13.93 16.40
CA GLY A 363 0.52 14.41 15.52
C GLY A 363 0.22 13.49 14.34
N TYR A 364 0.92 12.35 14.19
CA TYR A 364 0.61 11.32 13.22
C TYR A 364 -0.46 10.37 13.74
N ASP A 365 -1.17 9.74 12.83
CA ASP A 365 -2.14 8.68 13.14
C ASP A 365 -1.40 7.56 13.90
N ALA A 366 -1.97 7.08 14.99
CA ALA A 366 -1.38 6.00 15.78
C ALA A 366 -1.66 4.63 15.12
N ASP A 367 -1.05 4.43 13.95
CA ASP A 367 -0.97 3.15 13.24
C ASP A 367 0.34 2.49 13.63
N LEU A 368 0.31 1.59 14.61
CA LEU A 368 1.50 1.04 15.25
C LEU A 368 1.43 -0.49 15.31
N THR A 369 2.58 -1.14 15.19
CA THR A 369 2.72 -2.58 15.40
C THR A 369 3.78 -2.86 16.47
N ILE A 370 3.40 -3.66 17.47
CA ILE A 370 4.30 -4.14 18.51
C ILE A 370 4.67 -5.58 18.17
N TRP A 371 5.98 -5.84 18.12
CA TRP A 371 6.60 -7.11 17.77
C TRP A 371 7.34 -7.70 18.96
N ASP A 372 7.32 -9.02 19.08
CA ASP A 372 8.06 -9.73 20.16
C ASP A 372 9.59 -9.72 19.93
N ASN A 373 10.04 -9.49 18.69
CA ASN A 373 11.45 -9.41 18.30
C ASN A 373 11.61 -8.50 17.06
N ASP A 374 12.77 -8.55 16.39
CA ASP A 374 13.08 -7.77 15.19
C ASP A 374 12.01 -7.98 14.11
N PRO A 375 11.34 -6.92 13.63
CA PRO A 375 10.23 -7.02 12.67
C PRO A 375 10.61 -7.58 11.30
N LEU A 376 11.89 -7.58 10.93
CA LEU A 376 12.38 -8.14 9.66
C LEU A 376 12.81 -9.61 9.76
N GLU A 377 12.77 -10.19 10.96
CA GLU A 377 13.07 -11.61 11.18
C GLU A 377 11.83 -12.48 10.98
N LEU A 378 11.99 -13.58 10.23
CA LEU A 378 10.89 -14.46 9.82
C LEU A 378 10.06 -15.03 10.97
N MET A 379 10.71 -15.35 12.11
CA MET A 379 10.06 -15.99 13.26
C MET A 379 9.39 -15.01 14.22
N THR A 380 9.59 -13.71 14.02
CA THR A 380 9.00 -12.66 14.85
C THR A 380 7.47 -12.67 14.74
N GLN A 381 6.82 -12.53 15.89
CA GLN A 381 5.36 -12.49 15.98
C GLN A 381 4.87 -11.08 16.33
N VAL A 382 3.69 -10.76 15.80
CA VAL A 382 2.97 -9.54 16.16
C VAL A 382 2.21 -9.77 17.46
N GLU A 383 2.41 -8.91 18.44
CA GLU A 383 1.68 -8.97 19.72
C GLU A 383 0.48 -8.03 19.74
N THR A 384 0.61 -6.85 19.16
CA THR A 384 -0.46 -5.84 19.17
C THR A 384 -0.37 -4.99 17.92
N VAL A 385 -1.51 -4.66 17.35
CA VAL A 385 -1.65 -3.70 16.26
C VAL A 385 -2.62 -2.60 16.69
N PHE A 386 -2.23 -1.36 16.45
CA PHE A 386 -3.10 -0.20 16.54
C PHE A 386 -3.37 0.36 15.15
N ILE A 387 -4.60 0.74 14.88
CA ILE A 387 -5.01 1.48 13.68
C ILE A 387 -5.90 2.63 14.13
N ASP A 388 -5.56 3.86 13.75
CA ASP A 388 -6.20 5.08 14.25
C ASP A 388 -6.30 5.08 15.80
N GLY A 389 -5.22 4.67 16.49
CA GLY A 389 -5.14 4.61 17.96
C GLY A 389 -5.95 3.49 18.61
N SER A 390 -6.76 2.79 17.87
CA SER A 390 -7.59 1.71 18.42
C SER A 390 -6.85 0.37 18.32
N LYS A 391 -6.78 -0.36 19.44
CA LYS A 391 -6.22 -1.72 19.48
C LYS A 391 -7.08 -2.67 18.66
N GLN A 392 -6.45 -3.42 17.77
CA GLN A 392 -7.11 -4.31 16.82
C GLN A 392 -7.24 -5.75 17.35
N ASP A 393 -8.33 -6.42 16.95
CA ASP A 393 -8.46 -7.87 17.09
C ASP A 393 -7.57 -8.56 16.03
N LEU A 394 -6.67 -9.41 16.49
CA LEU A 394 -5.72 -10.17 15.67
C LEU A 394 -6.19 -11.58 15.33
N SER A 395 -7.38 -11.98 15.80
CA SER A 395 -7.95 -13.30 15.47
C SER A 395 -8.11 -13.45 13.97
N ASN A 396 -7.72 -14.60 13.44
CA ASN A 396 -7.84 -14.91 12.03
C ASN A 396 -8.28 -16.36 11.81
N ARG A 397 -8.75 -16.67 10.60
CA ARG A 397 -9.28 -17.99 10.26
C ARG A 397 -8.27 -19.12 10.44
N TYR A 398 -6.98 -18.89 10.22
CA TYR A 398 -5.97 -19.94 10.35
C TYR A 398 -5.79 -20.36 11.80
N ASP A 399 -5.79 -19.41 12.73
CA ASP A 399 -5.71 -19.68 14.16
C ASP A 399 -6.99 -20.39 14.63
N GLU A 400 -8.16 -19.94 14.21
CA GLU A 400 -9.45 -20.57 14.50
C GLU A 400 -9.50 -22.03 14.00
N LEU A 401 -8.98 -22.30 12.79
CA LEU A 401 -8.91 -23.65 12.24
C LEU A 401 -7.88 -24.52 12.99
N THR A 402 -6.71 -23.95 13.32
CA THR A 402 -5.67 -24.63 14.09
C THR A 402 -6.24 -25.04 15.44
N GLU A 403 -6.84 -24.13 16.17
CA GLU A 403 -7.47 -24.40 17.44
C GLU A 403 -8.55 -25.52 17.33
N ARG A 404 -9.41 -25.41 16.30
CA ARG A 404 -10.48 -26.39 16.06
C ARG A 404 -9.97 -27.79 15.80
N TYR A 405 -8.87 -27.94 15.04
CA TYR A 405 -8.39 -29.25 14.61
C TYR A 405 -7.28 -29.83 15.49
N THR A 406 -6.71 -29.04 16.41
CA THR A 406 -5.71 -29.53 17.38
C THR A 406 -6.32 -29.91 18.75
N LYS A 407 -7.55 -29.50 19.05
CA LYS A 407 -8.26 -29.93 20.27
C LYS A 407 -8.74 -31.37 20.13
N GLU A 408 -8.03 -32.33 20.71
CA GLU A 408 -8.36 -33.77 20.64
C GLU A 408 -9.77 -34.11 21.15
N GLU A 409 -10.30 -33.35 22.11
CA GLU A 409 -11.61 -33.60 22.71
C GLU A 409 -12.81 -33.22 21.83
N GLU A 410 -12.58 -32.40 20.80
CA GLU A 410 -13.65 -31.86 19.95
C GLU A 410 -13.68 -32.43 18.51
N LEU A 411 -12.78 -33.38 18.20
CA LEU A 411 -12.77 -34.01 16.89
C LEU A 411 -14.08 -34.78 16.65
N PRO A 412 -14.74 -34.62 15.52
CA PRO A 412 -15.92 -35.41 15.14
C PRO A 412 -15.60 -36.91 15.24
N ASN A 413 -16.60 -37.71 15.61
CA ASN A 413 -16.41 -39.16 15.79
C ASN A 413 -15.81 -39.87 14.57
N SER A 414 -15.93 -39.31 13.39
CA SER A 414 -15.33 -39.78 12.13
C SER A 414 -13.81 -39.70 12.10
N TYR A 415 -13.19 -38.87 12.96
CA TYR A 415 -11.75 -38.66 13.03
C TYR A 415 -11.12 -39.29 14.29
N ARG A 416 -11.91 -39.90 15.17
CA ARG A 416 -11.40 -40.65 16.31
C ARG A 416 -10.95 -42.02 15.81
N SER A 417 -9.68 -42.37 16.07
CA SER A 417 -9.20 -43.73 15.82
C SER A 417 -10.08 -44.73 16.56
N ARG A 418 -10.55 -45.73 15.86
CA ARG A 418 -11.28 -46.86 16.43
C ARG A 418 -10.35 -47.72 17.26
#